data_20fe545261ea9571c725afee1b77e91f
#
_entry.id   20fe545261ea9571c725afee1b77e91f
#
_cell.length_a   1.000
_cell.length_b   1.000
_cell.length_c   1.000
_cell.angle_alpha   90.00
_cell.angle_beta   90.00
_cell.angle_gamma   90.00
#
_symmetry.space_group_name_H-M   'P 1'
#
loop_
_entity.id
_entity.type
_entity.pdbx_description
1 polymer ?
#
loop_
_entity_poly.entity_id
_entity_poly.type
_entity_poly.pdbx_seq_one_letter_code
_entity_poly.pdbx_strand_id
1 'polypeptide(L)'
;MLFMGACAGQKAVVEAPKPPPPPSATVVSLSLGDVFFDFDKSELRGDARDQLQTNYRWLAENPSRKLTIEGHCDERGTNEYNLALGERRANTAKDYIVNLGAAAGRINTVSYGEERPFASGHSEDAWAQNRRDHFVAQ
;
A
#
# COMPACT_ATOMS: atom_id res chain seq x y z
N MET A 1 -48.20 -10.78 24.64
CA MET A 1 -47.62 -10.70 24.27
C MET A 1 -46.91 -10.38 23.48
N LEU A 2 -46.97 -10.22 23.53
CA LEU A 2 -46.17 -10.01 22.94
C LEU A 2 -45.53 -9.66 22.26
N PHE A 3 -45.24 -9.52 22.35
CA PHE A 3 -44.25 -9.21 21.81
C PHE A 3 -43.70 -8.85 21.13
N MET A 4 -43.82 -8.65 21.59
CA MET A 4 -43.04 -8.42 21.14
C MET A 4 -42.42 -8.05 20.48
N GLY A 5 -42.75 -8.14 20.77
CA GLY A 5 -41.88 -7.85 20.41
C GLY A 5 -41.25 -7.44 19.64
N ALA A 6 -41.37 -7.39 19.96
CA ALA A 6 -40.66 -7.18 19.51
C ALA A 6 -40.01 -6.86 18.84
N CYS A 7 -40.07 -6.94 19.02
CA CYS A 7 -39.21 -6.89 18.61
C CYS A 7 -38.67 -6.58 17.98
N ALA A 8 -39.03 -6.39 18.27
CA ALA A 8 -38.27 -6.32 17.86
C ALA A 8 -37.68 -5.94 17.30
N GLY A 9 -38.05 -5.75 17.55
CA GLY A 9 -37.21 -5.66 17.41
C GLY A 9 -36.65 -5.27 16.75
N GLN A 10 -36.33 -5.04 16.67
CA GLN A 10 -35.51 -4.92 16.48
C GLN A 10 -34.85 -4.65 15.81
N LYS A 11 -35.28 -4.62 16.03
CA LYS A 11 -34.31 -4.48 15.77
C LYS A 11 -33.73 -4.10 15.06
N ALA A 12 -34.33 -3.83 15.38
CA ALA A 12 -33.43 -3.69 15.04
C ALA A 12 -32.91 -3.23 14.56
N VAL A 13 -33.21 -2.85 14.85
CA VAL A 13 -32.18 -2.69 14.71
C VAL A 13 -31.56 -2.33 14.22
N VAL A 14 -32.00 -2.08 14.49
CA VAL A 14 -30.97 -1.97 14.36
C VAL A 14 -30.34 -1.65 13.84
N GLU A 15 -30.51 -1.36 14.05
CA GLU A 15 -29.47 -1.17 13.86
C GLU A 15 -28.93 -0.76 13.21
N ALA A 16 -29.29 -0.32 13.37
CA ALA A 16 -28.31 0.01 12.97
C ALA A 16 -27.79 0.45 12.54
N PRO A 17 -27.81 0.84 12.69
CA PRO A 17 -26.74 1.22 12.35
C PRO A 17 -26.05 1.51 12.06
N LYS A 18 -25.97 1.82 12.33
CA LYS A 18 -24.82 2.07 12.15
C LYS A 18 -24.22 2.44 11.57
N PRO A 19 -24.14 2.97 11.61
CA PRO A 19 -23.15 3.46 11.14
C PRO A 19 -22.61 3.80 10.64
N PRO A 20 -22.43 4.22 10.72
CA PRO A 20 -21.48 4.56 10.25
C PRO A 20 -20.82 4.76 9.98
N PRO A 21 -20.59 4.92 10.22
CA PRO A 21 -19.61 5.16 9.95
C PRO A 21 -19.06 5.20 9.45
N PRO A 22 -18.94 5.40 9.57
CA PRO A 22 -18.19 5.53 9.06
C PRO A 22 -17.73 5.49 8.30
N PRO A 23 -17.98 5.52 8.63
CA PRO A 23 -17.48 5.27 7.51
C PRO A 23 -16.35 5.65 7.08
N SER A 24 -16.20 6.09 7.21
CA SER A 24 -15.00 6.45 6.80
C SER A 24 -13.89 5.68 7.31
N ALA A 25 -14.03 5.16 8.37
CA ALA A 25 -12.99 4.33 8.92
C ALA A 25 -12.62 3.24 7.99
N THR A 26 -13.59 2.66 7.38
CA THR A 26 -13.34 1.64 6.42
C THR A 26 -12.52 2.12 5.30
N VAL A 27 -12.74 3.34 4.90
CA VAL A 27 -11.95 3.93 3.84
C VAL A 27 -10.51 3.96 4.24
N VAL A 28 -10.25 4.29 5.50
CA VAL A 28 -8.88 4.32 6.00
C VAL A 28 -8.24 2.96 5.90
N SER A 29 -8.97 1.91 6.23
CA SER A 29 -8.41 0.56 6.18
C SER A 29 -8.08 0.12 4.77
N LEU A 30 -8.64 0.78 3.77
CA LEU A 30 -8.36 0.48 2.38
C LEU A 30 -7.39 1.46 1.76
N SER A 31 -6.73 2.25 2.59
CA SER A 31 -5.76 3.21 2.09
C SER A 31 -4.53 2.50 1.58
N LEU A 32 -3.93 3.11 0.59
CA LEU A 32 -2.66 2.66 0.07
C LEU A 32 -1.59 2.77 1.14
N GLY A 33 -0.70 1.80 1.18
CA GLY A 33 0.41 1.81 2.10
C GLY A 33 1.70 1.50 1.39
N ASP A 34 2.79 1.94 1.99
CA ASP A 34 4.11 1.68 1.45
C ASP A 34 4.57 0.28 1.82
N VAL A 35 5.47 -0.28 1.03
CA VAL A 35 6.08 -1.56 1.34
C VAL A 35 7.57 -1.38 1.49
N PHE A 36 8.16 -2.13 2.40
CA PHE A 36 9.54 -1.94 2.82
C PHE A 36 10.39 -3.14 2.44
N PHE A 37 11.67 -2.90 2.26
CA PHE A 37 12.61 -3.91 1.78
C PHE A 37 13.80 -4.03 2.71
N ASP A 38 14.39 -5.21 2.72
CA ASP A 38 15.65 -5.44 3.40
C ASP A 38 16.79 -4.80 2.62
N PHE A 39 17.92 -4.64 3.29
CA PHE A 39 19.09 -4.02 2.68
C PHE A 39 19.49 -4.76 1.41
N ASP A 40 19.70 -4.00 0.34
CA ASP A 40 20.19 -4.51 -0.95
C ASP A 40 19.27 -5.55 -1.58
N LYS A 41 18.00 -5.60 -1.18
CA LYS A 41 17.05 -6.59 -1.68
C LYS A 41 15.92 -5.93 -2.43
N SER A 42 15.40 -6.64 -3.42
CA SER A 42 14.15 -6.30 -4.09
C SER A 42 13.11 -7.42 -3.97
N GLU A 43 13.43 -8.47 -3.22
CA GLU A 43 12.45 -9.52 -2.93
C GLU A 43 11.44 -9.03 -1.92
N LEU A 44 10.20 -9.48 -2.09
CA LEU A 44 9.12 -9.06 -1.20
C LEU A 44 9.16 -9.84 0.11
N ARG A 45 9.16 -9.09 1.21
CA ARG A 45 8.98 -9.68 2.54
C ARG A 45 7.52 -10.05 2.71
N GLY A 46 7.22 -10.86 3.73
CA GLY A 46 5.84 -11.24 4.01
C GLY A 46 4.95 -10.05 4.27
N ASP A 47 5.43 -9.07 5.05
CA ASP A 47 4.65 -7.87 5.33
C ASP A 47 4.42 -7.03 4.07
N ALA A 48 5.38 -7.04 3.15
CA ALA A 48 5.20 -6.33 1.88
C ALA A 48 4.10 -6.99 1.04
N ARG A 49 4.08 -8.32 0.99
CA ARG A 49 3.03 -9.01 0.24
C ARG A 49 1.65 -8.72 0.82
N ASP A 50 1.54 -8.69 2.14
CA ASP A 50 0.26 -8.36 2.79
C ASP A 50 -0.20 -6.96 2.42
N GLN A 51 0.71 -5.99 2.46
CA GLN A 51 0.36 -4.61 2.09
C GLN A 51 0.00 -4.51 0.62
N LEU A 52 0.69 -5.26 -0.25
CA LEU A 52 0.38 -5.22 -1.68
C LEU A 52 -1.00 -5.79 -1.97
N GLN A 53 -1.45 -6.78 -1.20
CA GLN A 53 -2.81 -7.29 -1.36
C GLN A 53 -3.83 -6.21 -0.99
N THR A 54 -3.56 -5.42 0.03
CA THR A 54 -4.42 -4.30 0.39
C THR A 54 -4.40 -3.24 -0.72
N ASN A 55 -3.23 -2.94 -1.25
CA ASN A 55 -3.12 -1.96 -2.34
C ASN A 55 -3.84 -2.44 -3.60
N TYR A 56 -3.78 -3.74 -3.87
CA TYR A 56 -4.53 -4.30 -4.99
C TYR A 56 -6.03 -4.11 -4.79
N ARG A 57 -6.53 -4.37 -3.59
CA ARG A 57 -7.98 -4.19 -3.32
C ARG A 57 -8.38 -2.73 -3.50
N TRP A 58 -7.51 -1.80 -3.06
CA TRP A 58 -7.79 -0.38 -3.30
C TRP A 58 -7.94 -0.11 -4.81
N LEU A 59 -7.03 -0.64 -5.60
CA LEU A 59 -7.06 -0.41 -7.06
C LEU A 59 -8.30 -1.04 -7.67
N ALA A 60 -8.69 -2.23 -7.22
CA ALA A 60 -9.86 -2.92 -7.71
C ALA A 60 -11.15 -2.16 -7.38
N GLU A 61 -11.18 -1.49 -6.23
CA GLU A 61 -12.35 -0.74 -5.79
C GLU A 61 -12.38 0.69 -6.33
N ASN A 62 -11.35 1.11 -7.05
CA ASN A 62 -11.26 2.43 -7.66
C ASN A 62 -10.93 2.26 -9.14
N PRO A 63 -11.85 1.70 -9.93
CA PRO A 63 -11.52 1.26 -11.29
C PRO A 63 -11.10 2.35 -12.25
N SER A 64 -11.40 3.60 -11.95
CA SER A 64 -10.98 4.71 -12.81
C SER A 64 -9.62 5.29 -12.42
N ARG A 65 -9.00 4.77 -11.36
CA ARG A 65 -7.77 5.34 -10.84
C ARG A 65 -6.56 4.53 -11.30
N LYS A 66 -5.41 5.14 -11.21
CA LYS A 66 -4.13 4.52 -11.52
C LYS A 66 -3.20 4.69 -10.33
N LEU A 67 -2.12 3.93 -10.33
CA LEU A 67 -1.10 4.02 -9.30
C LEU A 67 0.24 4.34 -9.94
N THR A 68 1.06 5.10 -9.22
CA THR A 68 2.49 5.17 -9.48
C THR A 68 3.20 4.56 -8.28
N ILE A 69 4.11 3.66 -8.55
CA ILE A 69 4.95 3.05 -7.53
C ILE A 69 6.34 3.66 -7.64
N GLU A 70 6.78 4.32 -6.57
CA GLU A 70 8.09 4.95 -6.50
C GLU A 70 9.03 4.05 -5.73
N GLY A 71 10.12 3.63 -6.38
CA GLY A 71 11.14 2.83 -5.72
C GLY A 71 12.18 3.70 -5.08
N HIS A 72 12.45 3.45 -3.81
CA HIS A 72 13.41 4.22 -3.01
C HIS A 72 14.42 3.32 -2.33
N CYS A 73 15.58 3.86 -2.06
CA CYS A 73 16.70 3.15 -1.43
C CYS A 73 17.29 3.99 -0.31
N ASP A 74 18.02 3.31 0.59
CA ASP A 74 18.84 4.07 1.53
C ASP A 74 20.09 4.59 0.81
N GLU A 75 20.86 5.40 1.50
CA GLU A 75 21.94 6.16 0.89
C GLU A 75 23.18 5.32 0.55
N ARG A 76 23.23 4.07 0.98
CA ARG A 76 24.43 3.26 0.78
C ARG A 76 24.51 2.75 -0.65
N GLY A 77 25.70 2.90 -1.25
CA GLY A 77 25.93 2.50 -2.64
C GLY A 77 26.00 3.69 -3.56
N THR A 78 26.24 3.42 -4.83
CA THR A 78 26.31 4.51 -5.81
C THR A 78 24.90 4.95 -6.20
N ASN A 79 24.81 6.17 -6.70
CA ASN A 79 23.53 6.69 -7.15
C ASN A 79 22.94 5.82 -8.27
N GLU A 80 23.79 5.43 -9.22
CA GLU A 80 23.34 4.59 -10.35
C GLU A 80 22.83 3.24 -9.87
N TYR A 81 23.56 2.63 -8.93
CA TYR A 81 23.13 1.33 -8.40
C TYR A 81 21.78 1.45 -7.72
N ASN A 82 21.59 2.51 -6.95
CA ASN A 82 20.37 2.71 -6.19
C ASN A 82 19.19 3.08 -7.09
N LEU A 83 19.44 3.80 -8.17
CA LEU A 83 18.37 4.03 -9.15
C LEU A 83 17.90 2.71 -9.75
N ALA A 84 18.83 1.82 -10.09
CA ALA A 84 18.49 0.51 -10.63
C ALA A 84 17.79 -0.37 -9.58
N LEU A 85 18.25 -0.33 -8.33
CA LEU A 85 17.61 -1.11 -7.26
C LEU A 85 16.20 -0.62 -7.00
N GLY A 86 16.00 0.71 -6.97
CA GLY A 86 14.66 1.29 -6.81
C GLY A 86 13.74 0.87 -7.94
N GLU A 87 14.25 0.80 -9.16
CA GLU A 87 13.45 0.34 -10.28
C GLU A 87 13.05 -1.13 -10.11
N ARG A 88 13.99 -1.98 -9.70
CA ARG A 88 13.68 -3.39 -9.44
C ARG A 88 12.63 -3.53 -8.34
N ARG A 89 12.74 -2.72 -7.28
CA ARG A 89 11.76 -2.75 -6.19
C ARG A 89 10.37 -2.37 -6.68
N ALA A 90 10.28 -1.27 -7.45
CA ALA A 90 8.99 -0.84 -7.98
C ALA A 90 8.40 -1.87 -8.92
N ASN A 91 9.23 -2.47 -9.78
CA ASN A 91 8.76 -3.47 -10.73
C ASN A 91 8.32 -4.75 -10.02
N THR A 92 9.01 -5.16 -8.96
CA THR A 92 8.62 -6.33 -8.19
C THR A 92 7.24 -6.13 -7.60
N ALA A 93 6.97 -4.96 -7.02
CA ALA A 93 5.65 -4.66 -6.47
C ALA A 93 4.59 -4.64 -7.56
N LYS A 94 4.88 -4.02 -8.70
CA LYS A 94 3.94 -3.98 -9.82
C LYS A 94 3.61 -5.38 -10.29
N ASP A 95 4.64 -6.22 -10.48
CA ASP A 95 4.42 -7.59 -10.97
C ASP A 95 3.52 -8.37 -10.01
N TYR A 96 3.72 -8.18 -8.71
CA TYR A 96 2.90 -8.88 -7.73
C TYR A 96 1.42 -8.47 -7.85
N ILE A 97 1.17 -7.16 -7.98
CA ILE A 97 -0.21 -6.66 -8.08
C ILE A 97 -0.84 -7.11 -9.41
N VAL A 98 -0.08 -7.11 -10.50
CA VAL A 98 -0.57 -7.60 -11.79
C VAL A 98 -0.92 -9.08 -11.68
N ASN A 99 -0.10 -9.86 -10.99
CA ASN A 99 -0.39 -11.29 -10.79
C ASN A 99 -1.63 -11.51 -9.94
N LEU A 100 -2.01 -10.54 -9.10
CA LEU A 100 -3.27 -10.62 -8.35
C LEU A 100 -4.49 -10.29 -9.22
N GLY A 101 -4.28 -9.71 -10.40
CA GLY A 101 -5.37 -9.45 -11.32
C GLY A 101 -5.47 -8.04 -11.86
N ALA A 102 -4.57 -7.14 -11.48
CA ALA A 102 -4.62 -5.75 -11.95
C ALA A 102 -4.12 -5.65 -13.39
N ALA A 103 -4.68 -4.72 -14.14
CA ALA A 103 -4.20 -4.42 -15.48
C ALA A 103 -2.87 -3.66 -15.38
N ALA A 104 -1.87 -4.11 -16.10
CA ALA A 104 -0.53 -3.52 -16.04
C ALA A 104 -0.54 -2.03 -16.41
N GLY A 105 -1.42 -1.64 -17.33
CA GLY A 105 -1.50 -0.24 -17.77
C GLY A 105 -2.03 0.72 -16.73
N ARG A 106 -2.53 0.21 -15.61
CA ARG A 106 -2.99 1.06 -14.51
C ARG A 106 -1.90 1.36 -13.49
N ILE A 107 -0.70 0.80 -13.67
CA ILE A 107 0.38 0.92 -12.70
C ILE A 107 1.62 1.41 -13.41
N ASN A 108 2.09 2.58 -12.99
CA ASN A 108 3.35 3.14 -13.48
C ASN A 108 4.42 2.96 -12.42
N THR A 109 5.65 2.87 -12.83
CA THR A 109 6.78 2.76 -11.91
C THR A 109 7.78 3.87 -12.19
N VAL A 110 8.46 4.31 -11.15
CA VAL A 110 9.54 5.27 -11.25
C VAL A 110 10.51 4.98 -10.11
N SER A 111 11.80 5.21 -10.34
CA SER A 111 12.79 5.07 -9.28
C SER A 111 13.39 6.42 -8.98
N TYR A 112 13.45 6.75 -7.71
CA TYR A 112 14.21 7.91 -7.23
C TYR A 112 15.51 7.46 -6.55
N GLY A 113 15.70 6.16 -6.38
CA GLY A 113 16.89 5.66 -5.71
C GLY A 113 17.02 6.28 -4.33
N GLU A 114 18.17 6.88 -4.07
CA GLU A 114 18.43 7.53 -2.78
C GLU A 114 18.13 9.02 -2.79
N GLU A 115 17.60 9.54 -3.90
CA GLU A 115 17.56 11.00 -4.15
C GLU A 115 16.45 11.72 -3.40
N ARG A 116 15.46 10.98 -2.90
CA ARG A 116 14.31 11.55 -2.17
C ARG A 116 14.09 10.82 -0.86
N PRO A 117 14.96 11.01 0.11
CA PRO A 117 14.85 10.27 1.37
C PRO A 117 13.61 10.67 2.16
N PHE A 118 13.01 9.68 2.82
CA PHE A 118 11.91 9.91 3.75
C PHE A 118 12.42 10.26 5.14
N ALA A 119 13.60 9.73 5.48
CA ALA A 119 14.21 10.00 6.78
C ALA A 119 15.64 10.45 6.55
N SER A 120 16.04 11.50 7.25
CA SER A 120 17.43 11.94 7.24
C SER A 120 18.22 11.19 8.30
N GLY A 121 19.52 11.14 8.11
CA GLY A 121 20.39 10.48 9.06
C GLY A 121 21.12 9.30 8.43
N HIS A 122 22.09 8.79 9.19
CA HIS A 122 23.02 7.79 8.69
C HIS A 122 23.06 6.58 9.60
N SER A 123 21.89 6.16 10.07
CA SER A 123 21.77 5.00 10.94
C SER A 123 20.80 4.00 10.31
N GLU A 124 20.79 2.79 10.85
CA GLU A 124 19.89 1.76 10.34
C GLU A 124 18.42 2.20 10.45
N ASP A 125 18.06 2.97 11.48
CA ASP A 125 16.66 3.43 11.59
C ASP A 125 16.28 4.31 10.41
N ALA A 126 17.13 5.26 10.01
CA ALA A 126 16.86 6.11 8.87
C ALA A 126 16.89 5.30 7.58
N TRP A 127 17.88 4.42 7.43
CA TRP A 127 18.02 3.59 6.24
C TRP A 127 16.81 2.71 6.03
N ALA A 128 16.30 2.11 7.11
CA ALA A 128 15.12 1.24 7.01
C ALA A 128 13.90 2.03 6.53
N GLN A 129 13.76 3.28 6.95
CA GLN A 129 12.65 4.12 6.51
C GLN A 129 12.75 4.45 5.02
N ASN A 130 13.95 4.48 4.48
CA ASN A 130 14.17 4.87 3.09
C ASN A 130 14.06 3.71 2.10
N ARG A 131 14.12 2.47 2.59
CA ARG A 131 14.05 1.28 1.74
C ARG A 131 12.59 0.93 1.51
N ARG A 132 11.94 1.65 0.61
CA ARG A 132 10.50 1.43 0.39
C ARG A 132 10.07 1.65 -1.04
N ASP A 133 8.95 1.04 -1.40
CA ASP A 133 8.14 1.49 -2.51
C ASP A 133 7.02 2.36 -1.94
N HIS A 134 6.90 3.55 -2.47
CA HIS A 134 5.86 4.50 -2.07
C HIS A 134 4.77 4.52 -3.14
N PHE A 135 3.52 4.45 -2.72
CA PHE A 135 2.38 4.34 -3.64
C PHE A 135 1.64 5.66 -3.71
N VAL A 136 1.47 6.15 -4.93
CA VAL A 136 0.79 7.41 -5.17
C VAL A 136 -0.41 7.14 -6.07
N ALA A 137 -1.60 7.55 -5.60
CA ALA A 137 -2.83 7.42 -6.38
C ALA A 137 -2.89 8.54 -7.42
N GLN A 138 -3.32 8.17 -8.61
CA GLN A 138 -3.43 9.13 -9.72
C GLN A 138 -4.88 9.35 -10.11
#